data_dd3c463031e6dda6f29796d08a43f30f
#
_entry.id   dd3c463031e6dda6f29796d08a43f30f
#
_cell.length_a   1.000
_cell.length_b   1.000
_cell.length_c   1.000
_cell.angle_alpha   90.00
_cell.angle_beta   90.00
_cell.angle_gamma   90.00
#
_symmetry.space_group_name_H-M   'P 1'
#
loop_
_entity.id
_entity.type
_entity.pdbx_description
1 polymer ?
#
loop_
_entity_poly.entity_id
_entity_poly.type
_entity_poly.pdbx_seq_one_letter_code
_entity_poly.pdbx_strand_id
1 'polypeptide(L)'
;MRTRFNLFLHCCTVAVLLNGCELIRRKDDQPLQTQAPRPVARVNDVFLYEHDLSGIVDEQTSPEDSAARVTAYVNSWIRKQLIIQEATSRMNIDEAEVERKVLEYRYSLIGYEYQNLYIRQHLDENISLKEITDYYNTHLDNFTLKQNIVRGTYIKVPRTAPRTNRIKDMIFSKKAKDLEELRSYCLSFSTVYHLSDSSWIAFDKMVVNSPIAEIPNKIQFLKTNPYYETGDNDHLYFLKVDNYKISDNVSPLEFVKEDIRNILLNKRKVELARTLEDEVYDNAVKQKSFEIFDR
;
A
#
# COMPACT_ATOMS: atom_id res chain seq x y z
N MET A 1 -12.57 -48.03 82.88
CA MET A 1 -12.61 -46.56 82.86
C MET A 1 -11.63 -46.02 81.80
N ARG A 2 -11.60 -46.61 80.62
CA ARG A 2 -10.61 -46.23 79.55
C ARG A 2 -11.17 -46.19 78.11
N THR A 3 -12.49 -46.28 77.96
CA THR A 3 -13.13 -46.35 76.62
C THR A 3 -14.02 -45.15 76.25
N ARG A 4 -14.17 -44.17 77.12
CA ARG A 4 -15.03 -42.97 76.83
C ARG A 4 -14.28 -41.73 76.43
N PHE A 5 -12.95 -41.71 76.51
CA PHE A 5 -12.13 -40.52 76.14
C PHE A 5 -11.78 -40.42 74.70
N ASN A 6 -11.73 -41.54 73.98
CA ASN A 6 -11.36 -41.52 72.54
C ASN A 6 -12.53 -41.18 71.58
N LEU A 7 -13.78 -41.22 72.04
CA LEU A 7 -14.95 -40.95 71.23
C LEU A 7 -15.21 -39.43 71.08
N PHE A 8 -14.79 -38.63 72.10
CA PHE A 8 -14.92 -37.17 72.02
C PHE A 8 -13.85 -36.48 71.16
N LEU A 9 -12.69 -37.08 71.03
CA LEU A 9 -11.60 -36.51 70.23
C LEU A 9 -11.84 -36.72 68.74
N HIS A 10 -12.52 -37.81 68.34
CA HIS A 10 -12.85 -38.07 66.93
C HIS A 10 -14.03 -37.27 66.43
N CYS A 11 -14.94 -36.79 67.27
CA CYS A 11 -16.07 -35.98 66.88
C CYS A 11 -15.69 -34.51 66.59
N CYS A 12 -14.65 -34.00 67.26
CA CYS A 12 -14.13 -32.64 67.03
C CYS A 12 -13.27 -32.51 65.71
N THR A 13 -12.58 -33.61 65.35
CA THR A 13 -11.77 -33.57 64.11
C THR A 13 -12.59 -33.68 62.85
N VAL A 14 -13.76 -34.32 62.87
CA VAL A 14 -14.65 -34.42 61.71
C VAL A 14 -15.43 -33.11 61.48
N ALA A 15 -15.74 -32.35 62.55
CA ALA A 15 -16.44 -31.06 62.43
C ALA A 15 -15.57 -29.95 61.83
N VAL A 16 -14.22 -30.01 61.91
CA VAL A 16 -13.31 -29.01 61.33
C VAL A 16 -13.10 -29.23 59.84
N LEU A 17 -13.32 -30.46 59.34
CA LEU A 17 -13.15 -30.75 57.90
C LEU A 17 -14.37 -30.37 57.03
N LEU A 18 -15.53 -30.06 57.61
CA LEU A 18 -16.72 -29.69 56.86
C LEU A 18 -16.89 -28.18 56.66
N ASN A 19 -16.10 -27.34 57.34
CA ASN A 19 -16.13 -25.89 57.14
C ASN A 19 -15.04 -25.37 56.17
N GLY A 20 -14.24 -26.25 55.57
CA GLY A 20 -13.16 -25.89 54.61
C GLY A 20 -13.60 -25.70 53.14
N CYS A 21 -14.85 -26.00 52.79
CA CYS A 21 -15.32 -25.97 51.41
C CYS A 21 -15.88 -24.62 50.95
N GLU A 22 -15.99 -23.60 51.80
CA GLU A 22 -16.47 -22.27 51.35
C GLU A 22 -15.38 -21.28 50.99
N LEU A 23 -14.09 -21.65 51.15
CA LEU A 23 -12.96 -20.73 50.85
C LEU A 23 -12.36 -20.90 49.45
N ILE A 24 -12.94 -21.76 48.59
CA ILE A 24 -12.60 -21.86 47.17
C ILE A 24 -13.82 -21.48 46.33
N ARG A 25 -14.41 -20.34 46.62
CA ARG A 25 -15.28 -19.66 45.68
C ARG A 25 -14.34 -18.87 44.75
N ARG A 26 -14.01 -19.46 43.60
CA ARG A 26 -13.35 -18.78 42.52
C ARG A 26 -14.15 -17.51 42.18
N LYS A 27 -13.48 -16.37 42.32
CA LYS A 27 -13.98 -15.03 42.07
C LYS A 27 -14.13 -14.71 40.59
N ASP A 28 -14.32 -15.71 39.72
CA ASP A 28 -14.27 -15.58 38.26
C ASP A 28 -15.50 -16.10 37.51
N ASP A 29 -16.63 -16.27 38.21
CA ASP A 29 -17.91 -16.49 37.54
C ASP A 29 -18.79 -15.24 37.65
N GLN A 30 -18.29 -14.07 37.24
CA GLN A 30 -19.18 -13.07 36.67
C GLN A 30 -19.54 -13.57 35.25
N PRO A 31 -20.83 -13.88 35.00
CA PRO A 31 -21.22 -14.09 33.60
C PRO A 31 -20.83 -12.83 32.85
N LEU A 32 -20.02 -13.00 31.81
CA LEU A 32 -19.80 -11.95 30.82
C LEU A 32 -21.21 -11.44 30.46
N GLN A 33 -21.56 -10.27 30.99
CA GLN A 33 -22.76 -9.56 30.56
C GLN A 33 -22.47 -9.19 29.11
N THR A 34 -22.83 -10.08 28.19
CA THR A 34 -22.98 -9.76 26.79
C THR A 34 -24.04 -8.66 26.74
N GLN A 35 -23.57 -7.41 26.78
CA GLN A 35 -24.48 -6.28 26.58
C GLN A 35 -25.14 -6.53 25.20
N ALA A 36 -26.48 -6.52 25.23
CA ALA A 36 -27.22 -6.66 23.97
C ALA A 36 -26.68 -5.63 22.96
N PRO A 37 -26.42 -6.04 21.71
CA PRO A 37 -25.83 -5.17 20.72
C PRO A 37 -26.67 -3.89 20.60
N ARG A 38 -26.02 -2.72 20.74
CA ARG A 38 -26.69 -1.42 20.65
C ARG A 38 -26.97 -1.09 19.18
N PRO A 39 -28.24 -0.87 18.80
CA PRO A 39 -28.56 -0.46 17.45
C PRO A 39 -28.19 1.02 17.26
N VAL A 40 -27.53 1.33 16.10
CA VAL A 40 -27.13 2.68 15.67
C VAL A 40 -28.13 3.24 14.66
N ALA A 41 -28.64 2.38 13.79
CA ALA A 41 -29.66 2.71 12.80
C ALA A 41 -30.58 1.52 12.53
N ARG A 42 -31.76 1.80 11.98
CA ARG A 42 -32.72 0.77 11.54
C ARG A 42 -33.44 1.22 10.28
N VAL A 43 -33.60 0.29 9.35
CA VAL A 43 -34.50 0.41 8.21
C VAL A 43 -35.42 -0.78 8.24
N ASN A 44 -36.70 -0.59 8.57
CA ASN A 44 -37.68 -1.63 8.89
C ASN A 44 -37.14 -2.66 9.89
N ASP A 45 -36.97 -3.92 9.50
CA ASP A 45 -36.51 -5.00 10.39
C ASP A 45 -34.99 -5.23 10.33
N VAL A 46 -34.27 -4.42 9.53
CA VAL A 46 -32.80 -4.53 9.41
C VAL A 46 -32.14 -3.49 10.31
N PHE A 47 -31.26 -3.94 11.16
CA PHE A 47 -30.54 -3.09 12.13
C PHE A 47 -29.07 -2.97 11.76
N LEU A 48 -28.50 -1.80 11.96
CA LEU A 48 -27.06 -1.55 12.00
C LEU A 48 -26.68 -1.43 13.47
N TYR A 49 -25.70 -2.20 13.91
CA TYR A 49 -25.25 -2.20 15.29
C TYR A 49 -23.91 -1.49 15.46
N GLU A 50 -23.57 -1.12 16.69
CA GLU A 50 -22.33 -0.45 17.04
C GLU A 50 -21.08 -1.26 16.63
N HIS A 51 -21.13 -2.59 16.74
CA HIS A 51 -20.01 -3.44 16.32
C HIS A 51 -19.77 -3.46 14.80
N ASP A 52 -20.78 -3.13 13.99
CA ASP A 52 -20.64 -3.01 12.52
C ASP A 52 -19.88 -1.75 12.11
N LEU A 53 -19.70 -0.82 13.05
CA LEU A 53 -18.90 0.40 12.84
C LEU A 53 -17.42 0.19 13.13
N SER A 54 -17.02 -0.99 13.62
CA SER A 54 -15.62 -1.29 13.90
C SER A 54 -14.79 -1.24 12.61
N GLY A 55 -13.65 -0.53 12.64
CA GLY A 55 -12.78 -0.35 11.49
C GLY A 55 -13.13 0.80 10.54
N ILE A 56 -14.24 1.56 10.80
CA ILE A 56 -14.57 2.76 10.01
C ILE A 56 -13.71 3.95 10.44
N VAL A 57 -13.23 3.91 11.66
CA VAL A 57 -12.43 4.97 12.27
C VAL A 57 -11.15 4.37 12.86
N ASP A 58 -10.02 5.00 12.55
CA ASP A 58 -8.71 4.70 13.13
C ASP A 58 -8.57 5.36 14.51
N GLU A 59 -7.76 4.78 15.40
CA GLU A 59 -7.39 5.37 16.69
C GLU A 59 -6.69 6.74 16.58
N GLN A 60 -6.13 7.06 15.40
CA GLN A 60 -5.44 8.33 15.13
C GLN A 60 -6.38 9.42 14.57
N THR A 61 -7.66 9.13 14.37
CA THR A 61 -8.63 10.08 13.81
C THR A 61 -9.14 11.02 14.90
N SER A 62 -9.24 12.31 14.59
CA SER A 62 -9.81 13.28 15.54
C SER A 62 -11.27 12.93 15.92
N PRO A 63 -11.74 13.26 17.13
CA PRO A 63 -13.13 12.97 17.53
C PRO A 63 -14.18 13.56 16.59
N GLU A 64 -13.93 14.73 16.01
CA GLU A 64 -14.84 15.40 15.08
C GLU A 64 -14.88 14.66 13.72
N ASP A 65 -13.71 14.31 13.17
CA ASP A 65 -13.62 13.54 11.93
C ASP A 65 -14.18 12.14 12.10
N SER A 66 -13.97 11.52 13.26
CA SER A 66 -14.54 10.24 13.63
C SER A 66 -16.06 10.28 13.58
N ALA A 67 -16.68 11.26 14.25
CA ALA A 67 -18.12 11.44 14.25
C ALA A 67 -18.68 11.71 12.84
N ALA A 68 -17.98 12.50 12.05
CA ALA A 68 -18.36 12.79 10.66
C ALA A 68 -18.30 11.51 9.77
N ARG A 69 -17.26 10.69 9.88
CA ARG A 69 -17.12 9.42 9.14
C ARG A 69 -18.22 8.43 9.53
N VAL A 70 -18.48 8.26 10.82
CA VAL A 70 -19.57 7.40 11.32
C VAL A 70 -20.91 7.87 10.78
N THR A 71 -21.21 9.17 10.85
CA THR A 71 -22.46 9.73 10.32
C THR A 71 -22.59 9.50 8.81
N ALA A 72 -21.53 9.71 8.05
CA ALA A 72 -21.51 9.46 6.61
C ALA A 72 -21.76 7.98 6.30
N TYR A 73 -21.12 7.06 7.05
CA TYR A 73 -21.33 5.63 6.89
C TYR A 73 -22.77 5.21 7.19
N VAL A 74 -23.33 5.65 8.33
CA VAL A 74 -24.71 5.36 8.72
C VAL A 74 -25.70 5.84 7.64
N ASN A 75 -25.54 7.07 7.15
CA ASN A 75 -26.36 7.60 6.07
C ASN A 75 -26.23 6.79 4.77
N SER A 76 -25.03 6.38 4.42
CA SER A 76 -24.78 5.53 3.26
C SER A 76 -25.45 4.16 3.41
N TRP A 77 -25.33 3.55 4.59
CA TRP A 77 -25.97 2.27 4.92
C TRP A 77 -27.51 2.38 4.81
N ILE A 78 -28.10 3.41 5.41
CA ILE A 78 -29.57 3.65 5.32
C ILE A 78 -30.02 3.74 3.86
N ARG A 79 -29.33 4.55 3.04
CA ARG A 79 -29.65 4.71 1.61
C ARG A 79 -29.55 3.37 0.87
N LYS A 80 -28.52 2.59 1.15
CA LYS A 80 -28.33 1.26 0.57
C LYS A 80 -29.49 0.31 0.94
N GLN A 81 -29.90 0.27 2.21
CA GLN A 81 -31.01 -0.56 2.65
C GLN A 81 -32.34 -0.14 2.00
N LEU A 82 -32.61 1.15 1.88
CA LEU A 82 -33.81 1.66 1.23
C LEU A 82 -33.85 1.30 -0.25
N ILE A 83 -32.69 1.38 -0.97
CA ILE A 83 -32.61 0.96 -2.38
C ILE A 83 -32.84 -0.55 -2.52
N ILE A 84 -32.24 -1.38 -1.64
CA ILE A 84 -32.44 -2.83 -1.65
C ILE A 84 -33.92 -3.14 -1.47
N GLN A 85 -34.57 -2.50 -0.50
CA GLN A 85 -35.99 -2.70 -0.24
C GLN A 85 -36.86 -2.31 -1.42
N GLU A 86 -36.59 -1.15 -2.04
CA GLU A 86 -37.30 -0.70 -3.22
C GLU A 86 -37.12 -1.67 -4.40
N ALA A 87 -35.90 -2.13 -4.61
CA ALA A 87 -35.61 -3.16 -5.64
C ALA A 87 -36.38 -4.45 -5.37
N THR A 88 -36.36 -4.96 -4.15
CA THR A 88 -37.08 -6.18 -3.76
C THR A 88 -38.60 -6.04 -3.95
N SER A 89 -39.15 -4.84 -3.74
CA SER A 89 -40.58 -4.59 -3.92
C SER A 89 -41.03 -4.45 -5.39
N ARG A 90 -40.10 -3.98 -6.28
CA ARG A 90 -40.44 -3.66 -7.68
C ARG A 90 -39.91 -4.66 -8.71
N MET A 91 -38.91 -5.43 -8.33
CA MET A 91 -38.26 -6.38 -9.24
C MET A 91 -38.58 -7.82 -8.81
N ASN A 92 -38.77 -8.67 -9.79
CA ASN A 92 -38.74 -10.13 -9.55
C ASN A 92 -37.25 -10.53 -9.49
N ILE A 93 -36.73 -10.70 -8.29
CA ILE A 93 -35.33 -11.11 -8.07
C ILE A 93 -35.25 -12.60 -8.21
N ASP A 94 -34.41 -13.07 -9.12
CA ASP A 94 -34.05 -14.48 -9.20
C ASP A 94 -33.06 -14.82 -8.10
N GLU A 95 -33.56 -15.25 -6.95
CA GLU A 95 -32.75 -15.60 -5.78
C GLU A 95 -31.73 -16.70 -6.09
N ALA A 96 -32.07 -17.68 -6.95
CA ALA A 96 -31.16 -18.74 -7.34
C ALA A 96 -29.97 -18.19 -8.13
N GLU A 97 -30.20 -17.22 -9.01
CA GLU A 97 -29.15 -16.54 -9.76
C GLU A 97 -28.26 -15.67 -8.84
N VAL A 98 -28.88 -14.97 -7.87
CA VAL A 98 -28.14 -14.18 -6.87
C VAL A 98 -27.24 -15.08 -6.02
N GLU A 99 -27.80 -16.16 -5.46
CA GLU A 99 -27.04 -17.12 -4.66
C GLU A 99 -25.89 -17.77 -5.43
N ARG A 100 -26.13 -18.13 -6.69
CA ARG A 100 -25.07 -18.64 -7.58
C ARG A 100 -23.92 -17.64 -7.72
N LYS A 101 -24.22 -16.37 -7.98
CA LYS A 101 -23.20 -15.30 -8.09
C LYS A 101 -22.45 -15.07 -6.79
N VAL A 102 -23.14 -15.10 -5.66
CA VAL A 102 -22.52 -14.97 -4.33
C VAL A 102 -21.56 -16.13 -4.07
N LEU A 103 -21.97 -17.36 -4.41
CA LEU A 103 -21.14 -18.55 -4.25
C LEU A 103 -19.91 -18.52 -5.15
N GLU A 104 -20.06 -18.15 -6.42
CA GLU A 104 -18.96 -17.97 -7.37
C GLU A 104 -17.96 -16.90 -6.87
N TYR A 105 -18.47 -15.78 -6.39
CA TYR A 105 -17.62 -14.72 -5.80
C TYR A 105 -16.86 -15.22 -4.57
N ARG A 106 -17.53 -15.95 -3.68
CA ARG A 106 -16.90 -16.56 -2.49
C ARG A 106 -15.77 -17.51 -2.88
N TYR A 107 -15.97 -18.36 -3.87
CA TYR A 107 -14.93 -19.29 -4.33
C TYR A 107 -13.77 -18.57 -4.97
N SER A 108 -14.04 -17.55 -5.78
CA SER A 108 -13.00 -16.70 -6.39
C SER A 108 -12.16 -15.99 -5.31
N LEU A 109 -12.81 -15.49 -4.27
CA LEU A 109 -12.12 -14.83 -3.16
C LEU A 109 -11.22 -15.78 -2.37
N ILE A 110 -11.72 -16.98 -2.05
CA ILE A 110 -10.94 -18.01 -1.33
C ILE A 110 -9.75 -18.46 -2.18
N GLY A 111 -9.94 -18.69 -3.47
CA GLY A 111 -8.87 -19.06 -4.39
C GLY A 111 -7.80 -17.98 -4.49
N TYR A 112 -8.21 -16.71 -4.62
CA TYR A 112 -7.33 -15.56 -4.65
C TYR A 112 -6.51 -15.40 -3.36
N GLU A 113 -7.15 -15.54 -2.20
CA GLU A 113 -6.44 -15.45 -0.91
C GLU A 113 -5.42 -16.57 -0.72
N TYR A 114 -5.76 -17.79 -1.12
CA TYR A 114 -4.83 -18.92 -1.07
C TYR A 114 -3.66 -18.73 -2.04
N GLN A 115 -3.93 -18.29 -3.27
CA GLN A 115 -2.90 -17.97 -4.26
C GLN A 115 -1.93 -16.88 -3.76
N ASN A 116 -2.47 -15.81 -3.15
CA ASN A 116 -1.65 -14.76 -2.55
C ASN A 116 -0.81 -15.27 -1.38
N LEU A 117 -1.36 -16.14 -0.55
CA LEU A 117 -0.61 -16.76 0.54
C LEU A 117 0.56 -17.58 0.00
N TYR A 118 0.32 -18.42 -1.01
CA TYR A 118 1.34 -19.23 -1.66
C TYR A 118 2.45 -18.36 -2.28
N ILE A 119 2.06 -17.32 -3.03
CA ILE A 119 3.02 -16.38 -3.62
C ILE A 119 3.89 -15.72 -2.54
N ARG A 120 3.29 -15.21 -1.45
CA ARG A 120 4.05 -14.61 -0.34
C ARG A 120 5.06 -15.56 0.31
N GLN A 121 4.76 -16.85 0.32
CA GLN A 121 5.63 -17.87 0.94
C GLN A 121 6.76 -18.34 0.02
N HIS A 122 6.57 -18.28 -1.31
CA HIS A 122 7.49 -18.88 -2.28
C HIS A 122 8.15 -17.87 -3.22
N LEU A 123 7.75 -16.59 -3.18
CA LEU A 123 8.33 -15.58 -4.07
C LEU A 123 9.76 -15.25 -3.66
N ASP A 124 10.69 -15.49 -4.58
CA ASP A 124 12.03 -14.90 -4.49
C ASP A 124 12.01 -13.47 -5.06
N GLU A 125 12.13 -12.49 -4.16
CA GLU A 125 12.13 -11.07 -4.50
C GLU A 125 13.48 -10.57 -5.01
N ASN A 126 14.54 -11.40 -4.93
CA ASN A 126 15.88 -11.01 -5.35
C ASN A 126 16.02 -11.11 -6.88
N ILE A 127 15.92 -9.99 -7.55
CA ILE A 127 16.21 -9.88 -8.98
C ILE A 127 17.65 -9.40 -9.16
N SER A 128 18.47 -10.22 -9.79
CA SER A 128 19.87 -9.90 -10.04
C SER A 128 20.03 -8.86 -11.16
N LEU A 129 21.14 -8.13 -11.13
CA LEU A 129 21.49 -7.20 -12.21
C LEU A 129 21.62 -7.92 -13.56
N LYS A 130 22.06 -9.18 -13.55
CA LYS A 130 22.15 -10.00 -14.75
C LYS A 130 20.78 -10.24 -15.37
N GLU A 131 19.78 -10.66 -14.57
CA GLU A 131 18.41 -10.87 -15.06
C GLU A 131 17.82 -9.59 -15.65
N ILE A 132 18.04 -8.44 -14.98
CA ILE A 132 17.58 -7.13 -15.47
C ILE A 132 18.25 -6.79 -16.82
N THR A 133 19.56 -7.01 -16.91
CA THR A 133 20.33 -6.70 -18.13
C THR A 133 19.94 -7.63 -19.28
N ASP A 134 19.76 -8.91 -19.02
CA ASP A 134 19.34 -9.91 -20.01
C ASP A 134 17.94 -9.57 -20.54
N TYR A 135 17.00 -9.24 -19.64
CA TYR A 135 15.65 -8.84 -20.01
C TYR A 135 15.67 -7.56 -20.86
N TYR A 136 16.42 -6.54 -20.43
CA TYR A 136 16.57 -5.30 -21.18
C TYR A 136 17.09 -5.55 -22.60
N ASN A 137 18.17 -6.31 -22.74
CA ASN A 137 18.80 -6.58 -24.04
C ASN A 137 17.91 -7.37 -25.00
N THR A 138 17.06 -8.25 -24.45
CA THR A 138 16.15 -9.06 -25.27
C THR A 138 14.84 -8.36 -25.61
N HIS A 139 14.54 -7.20 -24.98
CA HIS A 139 13.27 -6.48 -25.15
C HIS A 139 13.48 -4.97 -25.40
N LEU A 140 14.56 -4.59 -26.08
CA LEU A 140 14.93 -3.17 -26.32
C LEU A 140 13.79 -2.34 -26.91
N ASP A 141 13.00 -2.93 -27.80
CA ASP A 141 11.87 -2.26 -28.45
C ASP A 141 10.77 -1.82 -27.48
N ASN A 142 10.67 -2.50 -26.33
CA ASN A 142 9.70 -2.16 -25.27
C ASN A 142 10.13 -0.94 -24.43
N PHE A 143 11.41 -0.54 -24.55
CA PHE A 143 12.01 0.52 -23.75
C PHE A 143 12.28 1.79 -24.54
N THR A 144 11.48 2.07 -25.57
CA THR A 144 11.52 3.35 -26.26
C THR A 144 11.01 4.46 -25.35
N LEU A 145 11.80 5.55 -25.26
CA LEU A 145 11.46 6.72 -24.46
C LEU A 145 10.20 7.41 -25.01
N LYS A 146 9.22 7.62 -24.18
CA LYS A 146 8.00 8.40 -24.49
C LYS A 146 8.14 9.88 -24.11
N GLN A 147 9.25 10.27 -23.54
CA GLN A 147 9.54 11.61 -23.02
C GLN A 147 11.04 11.88 -23.03
N ASN A 148 11.42 13.16 -23.05
CA ASN A 148 12.81 13.54 -22.90
C ASN A 148 13.29 13.26 -21.47
N ILE A 149 14.49 12.73 -21.34
CA ILE A 149 15.13 12.51 -20.04
C ILE A 149 16.47 13.22 -20.00
N VAL A 150 16.86 13.65 -18.81
CA VAL A 150 18.09 14.39 -18.56
C VAL A 150 18.84 13.84 -17.35
N ARG A 151 20.15 14.02 -17.35
CA ARG A 151 21.01 14.03 -16.17
C ARG A 151 21.50 15.45 -15.98
N GLY A 152 21.41 15.98 -14.79
CA GLY A 152 21.81 17.35 -14.54
C GLY A 152 21.40 17.86 -13.17
N THR A 153 21.66 19.13 -12.99
CA THR A 153 21.33 19.85 -11.74
C THR A 153 20.21 20.84 -12.03
N TYR A 154 19.19 20.81 -11.19
CA TYR A 154 18.11 21.80 -11.19
C TYR A 154 17.91 22.36 -9.79
N ILE A 155 17.83 23.70 -9.69
CA ILE A 155 17.66 24.37 -8.40
C ILE A 155 16.64 25.50 -8.60
N LYS A 156 15.61 25.51 -7.75
CA LYS A 156 14.61 26.57 -7.61
C LYS A 156 14.78 27.22 -6.26
N VAL A 157 15.04 28.51 -6.21
CA VAL A 157 15.21 29.27 -4.98
C VAL A 157 14.33 30.51 -4.98
N PRO A 158 13.83 30.98 -3.81
CA PRO A 158 13.20 32.29 -3.71
C PRO A 158 14.17 33.40 -4.12
N ARG A 159 13.69 34.48 -4.74
CA ARG A 159 14.53 35.64 -5.05
C ARG A 159 15.17 36.28 -3.83
N THR A 160 14.58 36.09 -2.65
CA THR A 160 15.08 36.59 -1.36
C THR A 160 16.19 35.71 -0.77
N ALA A 161 16.50 34.56 -1.39
CA ALA A 161 17.57 33.69 -0.90
C ALA A 161 18.92 34.40 -0.99
N PRO A 162 19.80 34.21 0.02
CA PRO A 162 21.10 34.87 0.04
C PRO A 162 22.06 34.22 -0.96
N ARG A 163 23.02 34.98 -1.47
CA ARG A 163 24.17 34.50 -2.27
C ARG A 163 23.77 33.71 -3.54
N THR A 164 22.64 34.02 -4.15
CA THR A 164 22.16 33.34 -5.39
C THR A 164 23.15 33.48 -6.55
N ASN A 165 23.93 34.56 -6.60
CA ASN A 165 25.00 34.79 -7.58
C ASN A 165 26.13 33.74 -7.53
N ARG A 166 26.28 32.99 -6.44
CA ARG A 166 27.30 31.92 -6.33
C ARG A 166 26.83 30.56 -6.78
N ILE A 167 25.53 30.38 -6.99
CA ILE A 167 24.93 29.06 -7.34
C ILE A 167 25.57 28.54 -8.62
N LYS A 168 25.68 29.36 -9.66
CA LYS A 168 26.31 29.00 -10.92
C LYS A 168 27.73 28.47 -10.74
N ASP A 169 28.56 29.17 -10.00
CA ASP A 169 29.96 28.79 -9.78
C ASP A 169 30.05 27.45 -9.03
N MET A 170 29.18 27.24 -8.03
CA MET A 170 29.11 25.97 -7.28
C MET A 170 28.63 24.80 -8.15
N ILE A 171 27.63 25.02 -9.04
CA ILE A 171 27.13 24.00 -10.00
C ILE A 171 28.23 23.53 -10.96
N PHE A 172 29.14 24.44 -11.36
CA PHE A 172 30.23 24.12 -12.29
C PHE A 172 31.51 23.66 -11.61
N SER A 173 31.58 23.79 -10.29
CA SER A 173 32.77 23.39 -9.53
C SER A 173 32.91 21.86 -9.51
N LYS A 174 34.15 21.40 -9.63
CA LYS A 174 34.52 19.99 -9.44
C LYS A 174 35.12 19.73 -8.04
N LYS A 175 35.22 20.77 -7.20
CA LYS A 175 35.80 20.64 -5.88
C LYS A 175 34.74 20.06 -4.92
N ALA A 176 35.13 19.06 -4.16
CA ALA A 176 34.21 18.40 -3.18
C ALA A 176 33.64 19.43 -2.18
N LYS A 177 34.46 20.41 -1.74
CA LYS A 177 34.02 21.47 -0.83
C LYS A 177 32.88 22.31 -1.40
N ASP A 178 32.96 22.70 -2.66
CA ASP A 178 31.94 23.53 -3.32
C ASP A 178 30.64 22.74 -3.56
N LEU A 179 30.76 21.46 -3.83
CA LEU A 179 29.59 20.56 -3.97
C LEU A 179 28.87 20.36 -2.63
N GLU A 180 29.62 20.22 -1.53
CA GLU A 180 29.02 20.16 -0.18
C GLU A 180 28.40 21.52 0.22
N GLU A 181 29.04 22.66 -0.14
CA GLU A 181 28.45 23.98 0.06
C GLU A 181 27.14 24.11 -0.75
N LEU A 182 27.10 23.65 -2.00
CA LEU A 182 25.90 23.66 -2.82
C LEU A 182 24.79 22.82 -2.21
N ARG A 183 25.10 21.60 -1.73
CA ARG A 183 24.15 20.71 -1.08
C ARG A 183 23.56 21.35 0.17
N SER A 184 24.41 21.92 1.03
CA SER A 184 24.00 22.63 2.25
C SER A 184 23.15 23.87 1.93
N TYR A 185 23.51 24.59 0.87
CA TYR A 185 22.75 25.73 0.38
C TYR A 185 21.35 25.30 -0.10
N CYS A 186 21.25 24.24 -0.89
CA CYS A 186 19.99 23.72 -1.37
C CYS A 186 19.07 23.26 -0.24
N LEU A 187 19.59 22.55 0.74
CA LEU A 187 18.86 22.14 1.94
C LEU A 187 18.28 23.31 2.73
N SER A 188 19.01 24.44 2.78
CA SER A 188 18.62 25.59 3.59
C SER A 188 17.71 26.58 2.87
N PHE A 189 17.85 26.74 1.57
CA PHE A 189 17.25 27.86 0.84
C PHE A 189 16.46 27.48 -0.41
N SER A 190 16.58 26.25 -0.92
CA SER A 190 15.87 25.87 -2.14
C SER A 190 14.44 25.40 -1.86
N THR A 191 13.50 25.83 -2.69
CA THR A 191 12.14 25.31 -2.68
C THR A 191 12.08 23.92 -3.29
N VAL A 192 12.82 23.72 -4.38
CA VAL A 192 12.99 22.43 -5.07
C VAL A 192 14.42 22.36 -5.56
N TYR A 193 15.04 21.21 -5.45
CA TYR A 193 16.34 20.97 -6.08
C TYR A 193 16.51 19.52 -6.48
N HIS A 194 17.31 19.32 -7.53
CA HIS A 194 17.86 18.06 -7.95
C HIS A 194 19.34 18.29 -8.24
N LEU A 195 20.22 17.64 -7.49
CA LEU A 195 21.66 17.69 -7.72
C LEU A 195 22.08 16.49 -8.56
N SER A 196 22.93 16.71 -9.56
CA SER A 196 23.39 15.64 -10.44
C SER A 196 24.08 14.54 -9.63
N ASP A 197 23.49 13.35 -9.67
CA ASP A 197 23.97 12.14 -9.01
C ASP A 197 24.14 10.98 -10.01
N SER A 198 24.26 11.28 -11.28
CA SER A 198 24.24 10.33 -12.43
C SER A 198 22.90 9.65 -12.70
N SER A 199 21.84 9.94 -11.96
CA SER A 199 20.51 9.41 -12.27
C SER A 199 19.85 10.12 -13.45
N TRP A 200 19.02 9.37 -14.19
CA TRP A 200 18.17 9.93 -15.23
C TRP A 200 16.83 10.35 -14.64
N ILE A 201 16.36 11.52 -15.03
CA ILE A 201 15.03 12.01 -14.66
C ILE A 201 14.29 12.53 -15.90
N ALA A 202 12.97 12.37 -15.93
CA ALA A 202 12.13 12.98 -16.96
C ALA A 202 12.27 14.50 -16.93
N PHE A 203 12.59 15.12 -18.07
CA PHE A 203 12.82 16.57 -18.15
C PHE A 203 11.62 17.37 -17.63
N ASP A 204 10.41 17.00 -18.05
CA ASP A 204 9.18 17.68 -17.63
C ASP A 204 8.92 17.56 -16.13
N LYS A 205 9.29 16.42 -15.52
CA LYS A 205 9.20 16.22 -14.07
C LYS A 205 10.21 17.08 -13.31
N MET A 206 11.44 17.22 -13.86
CA MET A 206 12.48 18.03 -13.24
C MET A 206 12.10 19.51 -13.18
N VAL A 207 11.53 20.06 -14.28
CA VAL A 207 11.25 21.48 -14.42
C VAL A 207 9.79 21.86 -14.16
N VAL A 208 9.00 20.96 -13.60
CA VAL A 208 7.57 21.20 -13.31
C VAL A 208 7.37 22.48 -12.48
N ASN A 209 6.33 23.21 -12.77
CA ASN A 209 6.03 24.49 -12.11
C ASN A 209 7.18 25.52 -12.17
N SER A 210 7.78 25.64 -13.35
CA SER A 210 8.80 26.64 -13.68
C SER A 210 8.58 27.22 -15.08
N PRO A 211 9.11 28.42 -15.38
CA PRO A 211 9.08 28.98 -16.73
C PRO A 211 9.76 28.08 -17.79
N ILE A 212 10.64 27.19 -17.37
CA ILE A 212 11.33 26.23 -18.26
C ILE A 212 10.35 25.17 -18.78
N ALA A 213 9.33 24.81 -18.00
CA ALA A 213 8.29 23.85 -18.40
C ALA A 213 7.47 24.36 -19.61
N GLU A 214 7.34 25.68 -19.75
CA GLU A 214 6.55 26.35 -20.79
C GLU A 214 7.31 26.52 -22.13
N ILE A 215 8.57 26.10 -22.19
CA ILE A 215 9.37 26.20 -23.43
C ILE A 215 8.78 25.29 -24.52
N PRO A 216 8.36 25.85 -25.68
CA PRO A 216 7.59 25.08 -26.67
C PRO A 216 8.40 23.94 -27.32
N ASN A 217 9.68 24.19 -27.64
CA ASN A 217 10.53 23.20 -28.29
C ASN A 217 11.65 22.71 -27.34
N LYS A 218 11.26 21.79 -26.45
CA LYS A 218 12.15 21.21 -25.43
C LYS A 218 13.33 20.45 -26.02
N ILE A 219 13.15 19.80 -27.19
CA ILE A 219 14.24 19.08 -27.88
C ILE A 219 15.31 20.06 -28.32
N GLN A 220 14.92 21.15 -29.00
CA GLN A 220 15.86 22.17 -29.39
C GLN A 220 16.51 22.85 -28.20
N PHE A 221 15.73 23.13 -27.16
CA PHE A 221 16.23 23.71 -25.91
C PHE A 221 17.35 22.85 -25.29
N LEU A 222 17.13 21.54 -25.14
CA LEU A 222 18.11 20.62 -24.55
C LEU A 222 19.38 20.51 -25.40
N LYS A 223 19.26 20.63 -26.75
CA LYS A 223 20.40 20.58 -27.67
C LYS A 223 21.29 21.82 -27.57
N THR A 224 20.72 22.98 -27.27
CA THR A 224 21.43 24.28 -27.34
C THR A 224 21.78 24.90 -25.99
N ASN A 225 21.18 24.42 -24.89
CA ASN A 225 21.35 25.02 -23.57
C ASN A 225 21.91 24.01 -22.54
N PRO A 226 23.24 23.82 -22.48
CA PRO A 226 23.87 23.02 -21.44
C PRO A 226 23.73 23.65 -20.05
N TYR A 227 23.45 24.96 -20.01
CA TYR A 227 23.12 25.72 -18.82
C TYR A 227 22.06 26.77 -19.16
N TYR A 228 21.08 26.89 -18.28
CA TYR A 228 20.04 27.89 -18.41
C TYR A 228 19.65 28.46 -17.04
N GLU A 229 19.52 29.78 -16.99
CA GLU A 229 19.11 30.51 -15.81
C GLU A 229 17.95 31.43 -16.17
N THR A 230 16.92 31.44 -15.38
CA THR A 230 15.73 32.26 -15.57
C THR A 230 15.08 32.55 -14.22
N GLY A 231 14.06 33.38 -14.21
CA GLY A 231 13.26 33.67 -13.00
C GLY A 231 11.86 34.13 -13.34
N ASP A 232 10.98 33.99 -12.39
CA ASP A 232 9.66 34.63 -12.35
C ASP A 232 9.61 35.71 -11.26
N ASN A 233 8.43 36.11 -10.82
CA ASN A 233 8.27 37.14 -9.80
C ASN A 233 8.83 36.73 -8.44
N ASP A 234 8.76 35.43 -8.11
CA ASP A 234 9.03 34.91 -6.77
C ASP A 234 10.33 34.12 -6.67
N HIS A 235 10.75 33.49 -7.79
CA HIS A 235 11.85 32.51 -7.77
C HIS A 235 12.88 32.75 -8.88
N LEU A 236 14.08 32.21 -8.62
CA LEU A 236 15.16 32.01 -9.61
C LEU A 236 15.30 30.51 -9.86
N TYR A 237 15.64 30.18 -11.11
CA TYR A 237 15.75 28.82 -11.60
C TYR A 237 17.09 28.62 -12.27
N PHE A 238 17.81 27.60 -11.85
CA PHE A 238 19.13 27.23 -12.38
C PHE A 238 19.04 25.81 -12.90
N LEU A 239 19.35 25.60 -14.16
CA LEU A 239 19.36 24.29 -14.81
C LEU A 239 20.72 24.08 -15.48
N LYS A 240 21.41 23.01 -15.12
CA LYS A 240 22.56 22.49 -15.84
C LYS A 240 22.24 21.10 -16.37
N VAL A 241 22.39 20.92 -17.66
CA VAL A 241 22.19 19.63 -18.36
C VAL A 241 23.54 19.00 -18.62
N ASP A 242 23.85 17.92 -17.90
CA ASP A 242 25.08 17.16 -18.11
C ASP A 242 24.95 16.16 -19.27
N ASN A 243 23.78 15.58 -19.43
CA ASN A 243 23.43 14.67 -20.53
C ASN A 243 21.92 14.67 -20.74
N TYR A 244 21.48 14.31 -21.96
CA TYR A 244 20.06 14.19 -22.29
C TYR A 244 19.83 13.09 -23.31
N LYS A 245 18.61 12.53 -23.30
CA LYS A 245 18.08 11.69 -24.38
C LYS A 245 16.68 12.18 -24.74
N ILE A 246 16.43 12.28 -26.02
CA ILE A 246 15.12 12.71 -26.55
C ILE A 246 14.16 11.51 -26.63
N SER A 247 12.85 11.79 -26.69
CA SER A 247 11.82 10.80 -27.01
C SER A 247 12.19 10.01 -28.30
N ASP A 248 11.61 8.83 -28.43
CA ASP A 248 11.81 7.87 -29.51
C ASP A 248 13.20 7.20 -29.55
N ASN A 249 14.12 7.54 -28.67
CA ASN A 249 15.35 6.79 -28.46
C ASN A 249 15.15 5.64 -27.47
N VAL A 250 16.02 4.63 -27.55
CA VAL A 250 16.05 3.56 -26.53
C VAL A 250 16.45 4.14 -25.20
N SER A 251 15.65 3.84 -24.20
CA SER A 251 15.87 4.25 -22.82
C SER A 251 17.16 3.65 -22.26
N PRO A 252 17.98 4.38 -21.50
CA PRO A 252 19.09 3.77 -20.78
C PRO A 252 18.60 2.74 -19.77
N LEU A 253 19.36 1.66 -19.60
CA LEU A 253 19.04 0.62 -18.61
C LEU A 253 18.82 1.20 -17.21
N GLU A 254 19.65 2.16 -16.82
CA GLU A 254 19.56 2.78 -15.49
C GLU A 254 18.23 3.51 -15.25
N PHE A 255 17.60 4.03 -16.30
CA PHE A 255 16.31 4.72 -16.20
C PHE A 255 15.15 3.76 -16.03
N VAL A 256 15.21 2.58 -16.68
CA VAL A 256 14.13 1.57 -16.68
C VAL A 256 14.40 0.38 -15.74
N LYS A 257 15.52 0.43 -15.02
CA LYS A 257 15.97 -0.68 -14.17
C LYS A 257 14.91 -1.13 -13.16
N GLU A 258 14.27 -0.19 -12.47
CA GLU A 258 13.23 -0.51 -11.48
C GLU A 258 11.93 -0.99 -12.15
N ASP A 259 11.61 -0.46 -13.33
CA ASP A 259 10.46 -0.95 -14.09
C ASP A 259 10.69 -2.40 -14.54
N ILE A 260 11.89 -2.73 -15.03
CA ILE A 260 12.27 -4.10 -15.39
C ILE A 260 12.23 -5.02 -14.18
N ARG A 261 12.74 -4.58 -13.03
CA ARG A 261 12.64 -5.33 -11.77
C ARG A 261 11.19 -5.68 -11.44
N ASN A 262 10.31 -4.70 -11.51
CA ASN A 262 8.88 -4.91 -11.24
C ASN A 262 8.22 -5.85 -12.25
N ILE A 263 8.59 -5.75 -13.54
CA ILE A 263 8.13 -6.69 -14.58
C ILE A 263 8.58 -8.11 -14.27
N LEU A 264 9.84 -8.32 -13.90
CA LEU A 264 10.38 -9.64 -13.58
C LEU A 264 9.74 -10.21 -12.30
N LEU A 265 9.52 -9.38 -11.27
CA LEU A 265 8.80 -9.80 -10.06
C LEU A 265 7.35 -10.20 -10.38
N ASN A 266 6.65 -9.42 -11.19
CA ASN A 266 5.30 -9.76 -11.59
C ASN A 266 5.26 -11.04 -12.43
N LYS A 267 6.25 -11.26 -13.31
CA LYS A 267 6.37 -12.52 -14.06
C LYS A 267 6.56 -13.72 -13.14
N ARG A 268 7.42 -13.61 -12.11
CA ARG A 268 7.59 -14.67 -11.09
C ARG A 268 6.30 -14.94 -10.32
N LYS A 269 5.53 -13.89 -9.96
CA LYS A 269 4.24 -14.06 -9.28
C LYS A 269 3.23 -14.83 -10.13
N VAL A 270 3.13 -14.48 -11.42
CA VAL A 270 2.23 -15.18 -12.37
C VAL A 270 2.66 -16.64 -12.55
N GLU A 271 3.96 -16.90 -12.65
CA GLU A 271 4.50 -18.26 -12.75
C GLU A 271 4.19 -19.09 -11.51
N LEU A 272 4.40 -18.54 -10.31
CA LEU A 272 4.06 -19.20 -9.05
C LEU A 272 2.56 -19.51 -8.94
N ALA A 273 1.70 -18.58 -9.36
CA ALA A 273 0.26 -18.78 -9.38
C ALA A 273 -0.12 -19.96 -10.26
N ARG A 274 0.46 -20.03 -11.46
CA ARG A 274 0.24 -21.13 -12.40
C ARG A 274 0.78 -22.45 -11.85
N THR A 275 1.99 -22.45 -11.32
CA THR A 275 2.59 -23.64 -10.70
C THR A 275 1.69 -24.20 -9.59
N LEU A 276 1.13 -23.33 -8.74
CA LEU A 276 0.17 -23.76 -7.71
C LEU A 276 -1.05 -24.44 -8.31
N GLU A 277 -1.66 -23.87 -9.35
CA GLU A 277 -2.83 -24.45 -10.02
C GLU A 277 -2.50 -25.83 -10.61
N ASP A 278 -1.37 -25.95 -11.32
CA ASP A 278 -0.90 -27.19 -11.92
C ASP A 278 -0.62 -28.26 -10.84
N GLU A 279 0.08 -27.90 -9.74
CA GLU A 279 0.38 -28.82 -8.63
C GLU A 279 -0.90 -29.33 -7.94
N VAL A 280 -1.85 -28.44 -7.65
CA VAL A 280 -3.14 -28.81 -7.04
C VAL A 280 -3.91 -29.74 -7.94
N TYR A 281 -3.98 -29.46 -9.24
CA TYR A 281 -4.66 -30.29 -10.22
C TYR A 281 -4.00 -31.68 -10.34
N ASP A 282 -2.69 -31.73 -10.51
CA ASP A 282 -1.94 -32.99 -10.65
C ASP A 282 -2.07 -33.88 -9.41
N ASN A 283 -2.06 -33.27 -8.22
CA ASN A 283 -2.27 -34.00 -6.97
C ASN A 283 -3.70 -34.55 -6.90
N ALA A 284 -4.69 -33.80 -7.32
CA ALA A 284 -6.09 -34.28 -7.39
C ALA A 284 -6.26 -35.45 -8.36
N VAL A 285 -5.59 -35.42 -9.53
CA VAL A 285 -5.58 -36.54 -10.50
C VAL A 285 -4.95 -37.78 -9.86
N LYS A 286 -3.79 -37.67 -9.22
CA LYS A 286 -3.11 -38.80 -8.56
C LYS A 286 -3.96 -39.42 -7.46
N GLN A 287 -4.68 -38.58 -6.70
CA GLN A 287 -5.52 -39.01 -5.57
C GLN A 287 -6.94 -39.45 -6.03
N LYS A 288 -7.26 -39.29 -7.31
CA LYS A 288 -8.62 -39.54 -7.86
C LYS A 288 -9.69 -38.73 -7.11
N SER A 289 -9.42 -37.45 -6.84
CA SER A 289 -10.29 -36.59 -6.02
C SER A 289 -11.41 -35.95 -6.80
N PHE A 290 -11.52 -36.19 -8.12
CA PHE A 290 -12.63 -35.73 -8.96
C PHE A 290 -12.97 -36.76 -10.02
N GLU A 291 -14.17 -36.67 -10.56
CA GLU A 291 -14.68 -37.49 -11.65
C GLU A 291 -15.40 -36.59 -12.66
N ILE A 292 -15.21 -36.88 -13.94
CA ILE A 292 -15.90 -36.19 -15.04
C ILE A 292 -16.95 -37.17 -15.58
N PHE A 293 -18.21 -36.76 -15.52
CA PHE A 293 -19.32 -37.55 -16.08
C PHE A 293 -19.58 -37.08 -17.51
N ASP A 294 -19.61 -38.04 -18.45
CA ASP A 294 -20.02 -37.77 -19.84
C ASP A 294 -21.48 -37.31 -19.87
N ARG A 295 -21.78 -36.32 -20.73
CA ARG A 295 -23.12 -35.75 -20.91
C ARG A 295 -23.93 -36.63 -21.86
#